data_cc5e267eeebf7ddc5b13b93817543de5
#
_entry.id   cc5e267eeebf7ddc5b13b93817543de5
#
_cell.length_a   1.000
_cell.length_b   1.000
_cell.length_c   1.000
_cell.angle_alpha   90.00
_cell.angle_beta   90.00
_cell.angle_gamma   90.00
#
_symmetry.space_group_name_H-M   'P 1'
#
loop_
_entity.id
_entity.type
_entity.pdbx_description
1 polymer ?
#
loop_
_entity_poly.entity_id
_entity_poly.type
_entity_poly.pdbx_seq_one_letter_code
_entity_poly.pdbx_strand_id
1 'polypeptide(L)'
;IHLNLKSFIEEPFTEKAHLNEELLYETAYEAMRLADDLVELEIEAVSKIIDVVKDEENKLEYELWNKINNTAIQGRRAGLGFTSLADAIAMLGLKYDSDEGLKMVDQIMKIIFLGELDSDIDMAIERGTFPIYDGYRDWHLRENDTAKEGNNDWYEFIRINYPERANRMSKYGRRNLSFSTVAPTGTVSLMARCSSGIEPIFMPYYQRKRKCMSPGDRVDYTDIKGEKYTLFVVVHPGLMEWASMKYGKTEKELNDEWTIKEWEEAFKESPYYGSTAPEIDWHQRVKLQGIVQKYITHSISSTVNLDNKTTEEEIANIYIESWKEGLKGITIYRDGCREGVLTGLSKKEERPTTIETRKAPKRPKELEADYYQVKVKGEQFIIVVGLIETRPYEIFVFRPT
;
A
#
# COMPACT_ATOMS: atom_id res chain seq x y z
N ILE A 1 -7.69 -3.74 9.47
CA ILE A 1 -8.95 -4.05 8.77
C ILE A 1 -8.99 -3.27 7.47
N HIS A 2 -9.65 -3.81 6.42
CA HIS A 2 -9.80 -3.13 5.13
C HIS A 2 -11.23 -3.30 4.62
N LEU A 3 -11.85 -2.20 4.20
CA LEU A 3 -13.11 -2.18 3.48
C LEU A 3 -12.86 -2.51 2.01
N ASN A 4 -13.61 -3.43 1.44
CA ASN A 4 -13.56 -3.71 0.00
C ASN A 4 -14.52 -2.76 -0.73
N LEU A 5 -14.01 -1.64 -1.27
CA LEU A 5 -14.84 -0.56 -1.79
C LEU A 5 -15.77 -0.98 -2.94
N LYS A 6 -15.37 -1.93 -3.76
CA LYS A 6 -16.23 -2.43 -4.84
C LYS A 6 -17.55 -3.04 -4.34
N SER A 7 -17.59 -3.51 -3.08
CA SER A 7 -18.79 -4.09 -2.49
C SER A 7 -19.88 -3.07 -2.14
N PHE A 8 -19.57 -1.79 -2.23
CA PHE A 8 -20.49 -0.69 -1.97
C PHE A 8 -21.00 -0.03 -3.27
N ILE A 9 -20.64 -0.57 -4.44
CA ILE A 9 -21.12 -0.09 -5.72
C ILE A 9 -22.31 -0.93 -6.16
N GLU A 10 -23.45 -0.29 -6.32
CA GLU A 10 -24.68 -0.90 -6.82
C GLU A 10 -24.79 -0.70 -8.32
N GLU A 11 -25.37 -1.66 -9.03
CA GLU A 11 -25.51 -1.73 -10.49
C GLU A 11 -24.18 -1.45 -11.24
N PRO A 12 -23.05 -2.11 -10.85
CA PRO A 12 -21.73 -1.79 -11.38
C PRO A 12 -21.67 -1.88 -12.90
N PHE A 13 -20.85 -1.04 -13.52
CA PHE A 13 -20.61 -0.98 -14.97
C PHE A 13 -21.85 -0.64 -15.83
N THR A 14 -22.89 -0.07 -15.22
CA THR A 14 -24.10 0.40 -15.92
C THR A 14 -24.24 1.92 -15.80
N GLU A 15 -25.15 2.49 -16.58
CA GLU A 15 -25.50 3.94 -16.46
C GLU A 15 -26.15 4.30 -15.11
N LYS A 16 -26.60 3.29 -14.36
CA LYS A 16 -27.21 3.46 -13.02
C LYS A 16 -26.26 3.18 -11.88
N ALA A 17 -24.99 2.88 -12.20
CA ALA A 17 -23.99 2.59 -11.17
C ALA A 17 -23.89 3.74 -10.17
N HIS A 18 -23.97 3.42 -8.89
CA HIS A 18 -23.88 4.40 -7.82
C HIS A 18 -23.27 3.81 -6.54
N LEU A 19 -22.77 4.69 -5.69
CA LEU A 19 -22.23 4.33 -4.39
C LEU A 19 -23.37 4.23 -3.37
N ASN A 20 -23.45 3.11 -2.65
CA ASN A 20 -24.32 2.98 -1.48
C ASN A 20 -23.66 3.65 -0.26
N GLU A 21 -23.94 4.93 -0.08
CA GLU A 21 -23.31 5.79 0.94
C GLU A 21 -23.67 5.36 2.35
N GLU A 22 -24.94 4.96 2.58
CA GLU A 22 -25.44 4.53 3.87
C GLU A 22 -24.74 3.24 4.34
N LEU A 23 -24.69 2.23 3.46
CA LEU A 23 -23.99 0.99 3.74
C LEU A 23 -22.49 1.20 4.00
N LEU A 24 -21.84 2.10 3.22
CA LEU A 24 -20.42 2.42 3.41
C LEU A 24 -20.19 3.07 4.77
N TYR A 25 -21.01 4.05 5.15
CA TYR A 25 -20.91 4.72 6.45
C TYR A 25 -21.10 3.74 7.61
N GLU A 26 -22.18 2.96 7.60
CA GLU A 26 -22.50 1.97 8.65
C GLU A 26 -21.38 0.93 8.77
N THR A 27 -20.88 0.43 7.62
CA THR A 27 -19.78 -0.54 7.63
C THR A 27 -18.49 0.05 8.19
N ALA A 28 -18.16 1.30 7.87
CA ALA A 28 -16.99 1.99 8.41
C ALA A 28 -17.13 2.19 9.93
N TYR A 29 -18.31 2.58 10.39
CA TYR A 29 -18.63 2.74 11.82
C TYR A 29 -18.42 1.43 12.59
N GLU A 30 -18.98 0.32 12.14
CA GLU A 30 -18.87 -0.98 12.80
C GLU A 30 -17.46 -1.59 12.67
N ALA A 31 -16.81 -1.41 11.52
CA ALA A 31 -15.45 -1.86 11.31
C ALA A 31 -14.46 -1.16 12.25
N MET A 32 -14.69 0.11 12.60
CA MET A 32 -13.88 0.82 13.57
C MET A 32 -14.02 0.23 14.99
N ARG A 33 -15.24 -0.16 15.40
CA ARG A 33 -15.47 -0.86 16.66
C ARG A 33 -14.74 -2.20 16.70
N LEU A 34 -14.83 -2.96 15.62
CA LEU A 34 -14.08 -4.21 15.48
C LEU A 34 -12.56 -3.99 15.55
N ALA A 35 -12.06 -2.87 15.00
CA ALA A 35 -10.64 -2.54 15.06
C ALA A 35 -10.17 -2.26 16.51
N ASP A 36 -10.97 -1.57 17.33
CA ASP A 36 -10.67 -1.37 18.76
C ASP A 36 -10.73 -2.71 19.55
N ASP A 37 -11.69 -3.59 19.22
CA ASP A 37 -11.78 -4.93 19.84
C ASP A 37 -10.55 -5.80 19.49
N LEU A 38 -9.99 -5.68 18.26
CA LEU A 38 -8.74 -6.36 17.91
C LEU A 38 -7.54 -5.82 18.70
N VAL A 39 -7.50 -4.53 19.02
CA VAL A 39 -6.46 -3.96 19.91
C VAL A 39 -6.58 -4.57 21.31
N GLU A 40 -7.79 -4.78 21.83
CA GLU A 40 -8.00 -5.45 23.11
C GLU A 40 -7.51 -6.89 23.12
N LEU A 41 -7.82 -7.65 22.05
CA LEU A 41 -7.35 -9.02 21.88
C LEU A 41 -5.81 -9.09 21.79
N GLU A 42 -5.17 -8.10 21.16
CA GLU A 42 -3.69 -7.99 21.13
C GLU A 42 -3.14 -7.79 22.54
N ILE A 43 -3.71 -6.85 23.31
CA ILE A 43 -3.30 -6.57 24.69
C ILE A 43 -3.44 -7.83 25.55
N GLU A 44 -4.54 -8.56 25.45
CA GLU A 44 -4.74 -9.82 26.17
C GLU A 44 -3.70 -10.89 25.76
N ALA A 45 -3.43 -11.02 24.46
CA ALA A 45 -2.47 -12.00 23.95
C ALA A 45 -1.05 -11.68 24.43
N VAL A 46 -0.64 -10.41 24.35
CA VAL A 46 0.68 -9.96 24.81
C VAL A 46 0.81 -10.10 26.32
N SER A 47 -0.25 -9.84 27.11
CA SER A 47 -0.26 -10.05 28.55
C SER A 47 -0.01 -11.50 28.93
N LYS A 48 -0.58 -12.46 28.18
CA LYS A 48 -0.31 -13.92 28.38
C LYS A 48 1.15 -14.26 28.06
N ILE A 49 1.75 -13.64 27.05
CA ILE A 49 3.19 -13.82 26.71
C ILE A 49 4.05 -13.30 27.88
N ILE A 50 3.74 -12.11 28.40
CA ILE A 50 4.46 -11.51 29.53
C ILE A 50 4.44 -12.45 30.75
N ASP A 51 3.28 -13.06 31.03
CA ASP A 51 3.15 -14.02 32.14
C ASP A 51 4.02 -15.26 31.97
N VAL A 52 4.27 -15.70 30.76
CA VAL A 52 5.17 -16.84 30.47
C VAL A 52 6.62 -16.44 30.64
N VAL A 53 7.03 -15.28 30.11
CA VAL A 53 8.46 -14.89 30.07
C VAL A 53 8.96 -14.16 31.33
N LYS A 54 8.09 -13.82 32.27
CA LYS A 54 8.45 -13.04 33.47
C LYS A 54 9.49 -13.70 34.38
N ASP A 55 9.53 -15.04 34.40
CA ASP A 55 10.40 -15.85 35.22
C ASP A 55 11.64 -16.36 34.48
N GLU A 56 11.81 -15.98 33.22
CA GLU A 56 12.97 -16.37 32.42
C GLU A 56 14.22 -15.56 32.82
N GLU A 57 15.41 -16.20 32.69
CA GLU A 57 16.68 -15.53 32.93
C GLU A 57 16.94 -14.38 31.95
N ASN A 58 16.31 -14.41 30.76
CA ASN A 58 16.44 -13.40 29.72
C ASN A 58 15.49 -12.21 29.94
N LYS A 59 15.89 -11.27 30.76
CA LYS A 59 15.12 -10.06 31.05
C LYS A 59 14.82 -9.18 29.83
N LEU A 60 15.59 -9.30 28.73
CA LEU A 60 15.39 -8.49 27.52
C LEU A 60 14.05 -8.80 26.84
N GLU A 61 13.64 -10.06 26.81
CA GLU A 61 12.36 -10.45 26.23
C GLU A 61 11.18 -9.93 27.07
N TYR A 62 11.26 -10.11 28.40
CA TYR A 62 10.28 -9.54 29.31
C TYR A 62 10.11 -8.03 29.17
N GLU A 63 11.22 -7.27 29.14
CA GLU A 63 11.21 -5.82 28.96
C GLU A 63 10.61 -5.41 27.60
N LEU A 64 10.94 -6.14 26.53
CA LEU A 64 10.40 -5.90 25.18
C LEU A 64 8.89 -6.05 25.16
N TRP A 65 8.36 -7.18 25.65
CA TRP A 65 6.93 -7.45 25.65
C TRP A 65 6.15 -6.47 26.56
N ASN A 66 6.70 -6.09 27.70
CA ASN A 66 6.11 -5.03 28.54
C ASN A 66 6.04 -3.68 27.81
N LYS A 67 7.11 -3.32 27.09
CA LYS A 67 7.12 -2.07 26.32
C LYS A 67 6.08 -2.08 25.19
N ILE A 68 5.95 -3.20 24.48
CA ILE A 68 4.92 -3.40 23.43
C ILE A 68 3.53 -3.26 24.05
N ASN A 69 3.26 -4.00 25.12
CA ASN A 69 1.96 -3.97 25.82
C ASN A 69 1.57 -2.59 26.31
N ASN A 70 2.49 -1.93 27.00
CA ASN A 70 2.27 -0.56 27.48
C ASN A 70 2.00 0.41 26.34
N THR A 71 2.71 0.29 25.21
CA THR A 71 2.47 1.15 24.05
C THR A 71 1.10 0.90 23.42
N ALA A 72 0.67 -0.36 23.32
CA ALA A 72 -0.67 -0.74 22.83
C ALA A 72 -1.77 -0.18 23.74
N ILE A 73 -1.65 -0.37 25.06
CA ILE A 73 -2.61 0.14 26.06
C ILE A 73 -2.68 1.66 25.99
N GLN A 74 -1.56 2.37 26.00
CA GLN A 74 -1.51 3.82 26.12
C GLN A 74 -2.08 4.54 24.90
N GLY A 75 -1.85 4.04 23.71
CA GLY A 75 -2.24 4.70 22.46
C GLY A 75 -3.48 4.09 21.78
N ARG A 76 -3.76 2.81 22.01
CA ARG A 76 -4.84 2.08 21.34
C ARG A 76 -4.92 2.36 19.85
N ARG A 77 -3.80 2.21 19.14
CA ARG A 77 -3.71 2.52 17.71
C ARG A 77 -4.44 1.45 16.91
N ALA A 78 -5.49 1.85 16.21
CA ALA A 78 -6.18 1.03 15.23
C ALA A 78 -5.78 1.41 13.80
N GLY A 79 -6.12 0.58 12.84
CA GLY A 79 -5.87 0.84 11.42
C GLY A 79 -7.00 0.27 10.57
N LEU A 80 -8.01 1.09 10.30
CA LEU A 80 -9.02 0.83 9.29
C LEU A 80 -8.61 1.48 7.99
N GLY A 81 -8.69 0.76 6.90
CA GLY A 81 -8.36 1.23 5.57
C GLY A 81 -9.28 0.62 4.53
N PHE A 82 -8.84 0.65 3.30
CA PHE A 82 -9.62 0.13 2.19
C PHE A 82 -8.75 -0.59 1.16
N THR A 83 -9.41 -1.34 0.29
CA THR A 83 -8.89 -1.92 -0.94
C THR A 83 -9.89 -1.68 -2.07
N SER A 84 -9.52 -1.95 -3.31
CA SER A 84 -10.37 -1.83 -4.51
C SER A 84 -10.83 -0.41 -4.88
N LEU A 85 -10.07 0.64 -4.56
CA LEU A 85 -10.46 2.00 -4.99
C LEU A 85 -10.53 2.11 -6.51
N ALA A 86 -9.53 1.59 -7.23
CA ALA A 86 -9.53 1.64 -8.70
C ALA A 86 -10.69 0.85 -9.32
N ASP A 87 -11.05 -0.30 -8.73
CA ASP A 87 -12.22 -1.06 -9.19
C ASP A 87 -13.52 -0.31 -8.94
N ALA A 88 -13.69 0.29 -7.75
CA ALA A 88 -14.89 1.05 -7.42
C ALA A 88 -15.10 2.23 -8.38
N ILE A 89 -14.03 2.97 -8.70
CA ILE A 89 -14.09 4.07 -9.68
C ILE A 89 -14.44 3.56 -11.08
N ALA A 90 -13.84 2.45 -11.52
CA ALA A 90 -14.15 1.84 -12.80
C ALA A 90 -15.60 1.30 -12.87
N MET A 91 -16.10 0.70 -11.79
CA MET A 91 -17.48 0.22 -11.67
C MET A 91 -18.51 1.34 -11.80
N LEU A 92 -18.16 2.56 -11.35
CA LEU A 92 -18.96 3.78 -11.52
C LEU A 92 -18.83 4.39 -12.93
N GLY A 93 -18.07 3.79 -13.84
CA GLY A 93 -17.85 4.32 -15.19
C GLY A 93 -16.95 5.56 -15.22
N LEU A 94 -16.20 5.84 -14.14
CA LEU A 94 -15.32 6.99 -14.02
C LEU A 94 -13.88 6.62 -14.33
N LYS A 95 -13.10 7.60 -14.84
CA LYS A 95 -11.64 7.44 -14.94
C LYS A 95 -10.97 7.79 -13.62
N TYR A 96 -9.98 6.99 -13.24
CA TYR A 96 -9.30 7.08 -11.96
C TYR A 96 -8.66 8.46 -11.68
N ASP A 97 -8.12 9.11 -12.71
CA ASP A 97 -7.41 10.39 -12.63
C ASP A 97 -8.21 11.56 -13.22
N SER A 98 -9.50 11.39 -13.54
CA SER A 98 -10.37 12.48 -13.97
C SER A 98 -10.83 13.32 -12.79
N ASP A 99 -11.26 14.56 -13.07
CA ASP A 99 -11.83 15.43 -12.04
C ASP A 99 -13.09 14.84 -11.38
N GLU A 100 -13.90 14.09 -12.13
CA GLU A 100 -15.05 13.37 -11.63
C GLU A 100 -14.61 12.19 -10.73
N GLY A 101 -13.58 11.45 -11.15
CA GLY A 101 -12.97 10.39 -10.34
C GLY A 101 -12.43 10.94 -9.02
N LEU A 102 -11.71 12.06 -9.05
CA LEU A 102 -11.19 12.73 -7.85
C LEU A 102 -12.30 13.18 -6.90
N LYS A 103 -13.40 13.72 -7.42
CA LYS A 103 -14.58 14.10 -6.61
C LYS A 103 -15.22 12.87 -5.95
N MET A 104 -15.33 11.76 -6.69
CA MET A 104 -15.86 10.52 -6.14
C MET A 104 -14.94 9.94 -5.05
N VAL A 105 -13.61 10.02 -5.23
CA VAL A 105 -12.66 9.64 -4.18
C VAL A 105 -12.83 10.49 -2.93
N ASP A 106 -12.99 11.80 -3.05
CA ASP A 106 -13.27 12.70 -1.93
C ASP A 106 -14.56 12.31 -1.20
N GLN A 107 -15.62 11.99 -1.94
CA GLN A 107 -16.90 11.54 -1.39
C GLN A 107 -16.79 10.20 -0.64
N ILE A 108 -16.15 9.19 -1.23
CA ILE A 108 -15.90 7.91 -0.59
C ILE A 108 -15.13 8.10 0.72
N MET A 109 -14.02 8.84 0.66
CA MET A 109 -13.17 9.07 1.82
C MET A 109 -13.86 9.85 2.93
N LYS A 110 -14.67 10.85 2.56
CA LYS A 110 -15.51 11.59 3.51
C LYS A 110 -16.45 10.67 4.27
N ILE A 111 -17.14 9.76 3.57
CA ILE A 111 -18.12 8.85 4.18
C ILE A 111 -17.44 7.90 5.15
N ILE A 112 -16.33 7.27 4.73
CA ILE A 112 -15.53 6.39 5.59
C ILE A 112 -15.07 7.14 6.84
N PHE A 113 -14.45 8.31 6.66
CA PHE A 113 -13.96 9.15 7.74
C PHE A 113 -15.04 9.53 8.75
N LEU A 114 -16.24 9.86 8.28
CA LEU A 114 -17.36 10.22 9.17
C LEU A 114 -17.83 9.01 9.99
N GLY A 115 -17.91 7.83 9.39
CA GLY A 115 -18.23 6.58 10.11
C GLY A 115 -17.17 6.24 11.17
N GLU A 116 -15.87 6.30 10.79
CA GLU A 116 -14.75 6.09 11.71
C GLU A 116 -14.74 7.07 12.87
N LEU A 117 -14.92 8.36 12.59
CA LEU A 117 -14.86 9.43 13.60
C LEU A 117 -16.04 9.34 14.58
N ASP A 118 -17.26 9.13 14.09
CA ASP A 118 -18.43 8.98 14.93
C ASP A 118 -18.31 7.74 15.84
N SER A 119 -17.85 6.62 15.29
CA SER A 119 -17.58 5.40 16.05
C SER A 119 -16.51 5.60 17.13
N ASP A 120 -15.41 6.28 16.80
CA ASP A 120 -14.29 6.54 17.72
C ASP A 120 -14.72 7.43 18.89
N ILE A 121 -15.57 8.45 18.64
CA ILE A 121 -16.14 9.31 19.69
C ILE A 121 -17.13 8.53 20.54
N ASP A 122 -18.02 7.72 19.95
CA ASP A 122 -18.99 6.92 20.68
C ASP A 122 -18.32 5.87 21.57
N MET A 123 -17.26 5.21 21.07
CA MET A 123 -16.45 4.33 21.90
C MET A 123 -15.74 5.06 23.02
N ALA A 124 -15.30 6.32 22.84
CA ALA A 124 -14.76 7.11 23.94
C ALA A 124 -15.80 7.40 25.03
N ILE A 125 -17.05 7.62 24.65
CA ILE A 125 -18.17 7.77 25.61
C ILE A 125 -18.45 6.46 26.35
N GLU A 126 -18.46 5.33 25.65
CA GLU A 126 -18.81 4.02 26.20
C GLU A 126 -17.67 3.38 27.03
N ARG A 127 -16.43 3.50 26.54
CA ARG A 127 -15.25 2.73 27.00
C ARG A 127 -14.14 3.62 27.58
N GLY A 128 -14.31 4.93 27.53
CA GLY A 128 -13.28 5.91 27.89
C GLY A 128 -12.29 6.19 26.74
N THR A 129 -11.55 7.28 26.86
CA THR A 129 -10.50 7.68 25.91
C THR A 129 -9.28 6.77 26.01
N PHE A 130 -8.38 6.82 25.01
CA PHE A 130 -7.08 6.18 25.15
C PHE A 130 -6.26 6.87 26.28
N PRO A 131 -5.48 6.11 27.10
CA PRO A 131 -4.93 6.62 28.36
C PRO A 131 -4.05 7.88 28.26
N ILE A 132 -3.31 8.06 27.17
CA ILE A 132 -2.49 9.27 26.98
C ILE A 132 -3.22 10.41 26.28
N TYR A 133 -4.54 10.34 26.15
CA TYR A 133 -5.33 11.42 25.57
C TYR A 133 -5.22 12.69 26.41
N ASP A 134 -4.84 13.78 25.79
CA ASP A 134 -4.76 15.10 26.39
C ASP A 134 -5.63 16.08 25.60
N GLY A 135 -6.85 16.27 26.05
CA GLY A 135 -7.83 17.14 25.40
C GLY A 135 -7.38 18.60 25.35
N TYR A 136 -6.63 19.09 26.34
CA TYR A 136 -6.09 20.43 26.33
C TYR A 136 -5.04 20.59 25.23
N ARG A 137 -4.09 19.65 25.12
CA ARG A 137 -3.06 19.65 24.09
C ARG A 137 -3.63 19.53 22.68
N ASP A 138 -4.67 18.70 22.53
CA ASP A 138 -5.30 18.50 21.22
C ASP A 138 -6.08 19.75 20.73
N TRP A 139 -6.68 20.53 21.65
CA TRP A 139 -7.56 21.62 21.27
C TRP A 139 -7.01 23.03 21.54
N HIS A 140 -6.13 23.24 22.54
CA HIS A 140 -5.72 24.55 23.01
C HIS A 140 -4.28 24.92 22.63
N LEU A 141 -3.34 24.00 22.61
CA LEU A 141 -1.95 24.32 22.26
C LEU A 141 -1.80 24.74 20.80
N ARG A 142 -2.70 24.33 19.94
CA ARG A 142 -2.66 24.65 18.52
C ARG A 142 -3.21 26.03 18.17
N GLU A 143 -4.00 26.66 19.03
CA GLU A 143 -4.44 28.05 18.84
C GLU A 143 -3.26 29.05 18.89
N ASN A 144 -2.19 28.69 19.57
CA ASN A 144 -0.99 29.52 19.77
C ASN A 144 0.23 29.04 18.97
N ASP A 145 0.13 27.95 18.23
CA ASP A 145 1.24 27.44 17.44
C ASP A 145 1.39 28.25 16.16
N THR A 146 2.53 28.95 16.05
CA THR A 146 2.87 29.80 14.90
C THR A 146 3.24 28.98 13.65
N ALA A 147 3.22 27.67 13.70
CA ALA A 147 3.38 26.78 12.54
C ALA A 147 2.18 26.76 11.59
N LYS A 148 1.45 27.89 11.49
CA LYS A 148 0.22 28.03 10.70
C LYS A 148 0.40 28.08 9.18
N GLU A 149 1.62 28.08 8.70
CA GLU A 149 1.88 28.10 7.26
C GLU A 149 2.07 26.67 6.74
N GLY A 150 1.00 26.09 6.22
CA GLY A 150 1.07 25.03 5.23
C GLY A 150 0.79 23.59 5.68
N ASN A 151 0.19 23.35 6.84
CA ASN A 151 -0.08 21.96 7.25
C ASN A 151 -1.54 21.68 7.55
N ASN A 152 -1.99 20.55 7.00
CA ASN A 152 -3.20 19.81 7.36
C ASN A 152 -3.26 19.61 8.89
N ASP A 153 -3.68 20.64 9.62
CA ASP A 153 -4.10 20.44 10.98
C ASP A 153 -5.41 19.63 10.91
N TRP A 154 -5.32 18.34 11.23
CA TRP A 154 -6.46 17.44 11.19
C TRP A 154 -7.61 17.91 12.09
N TYR A 155 -7.31 18.49 13.25
CA TYR A 155 -8.32 19.06 14.14
C TYR A 155 -8.95 20.32 13.55
N GLU A 156 -8.17 21.18 12.92
CA GLU A 156 -8.67 22.36 12.24
C GLU A 156 -9.57 21.97 11.05
N PHE A 157 -9.18 20.94 10.32
CA PHE A 157 -10.00 20.38 9.24
C PHE A 157 -11.36 19.90 9.77
N ILE A 158 -11.40 19.19 10.90
CA ILE A 158 -12.67 18.74 11.51
C ILE A 158 -13.45 19.95 12.02
N ARG A 159 -12.83 20.91 12.66
CA ARG A 159 -13.47 22.10 13.21
C ARG A 159 -14.18 22.93 12.14
N ILE A 160 -13.53 23.09 10.99
CA ILE A 160 -14.07 23.88 9.88
C ILE A 160 -15.17 23.12 9.15
N ASN A 161 -14.95 21.85 8.85
CA ASN A 161 -15.82 21.09 7.96
C ASN A 161 -16.93 20.32 8.69
N TYR A 162 -16.69 19.96 9.96
CA TYR A 162 -17.60 19.11 10.77
C TYR A 162 -17.75 19.63 12.20
N PRO A 163 -18.24 20.88 12.41
CA PRO A 163 -18.26 21.56 13.70
C PRO A 163 -19.03 20.80 14.80
N GLU A 164 -20.08 20.09 14.46
CA GLU A 164 -20.84 19.29 15.45
C GLU A 164 -20.00 18.12 15.98
N ARG A 165 -19.26 17.42 15.11
CA ARG A 165 -18.34 16.36 15.47
C ARG A 165 -17.14 16.87 16.24
N ALA A 166 -16.62 18.04 15.84
CA ALA A 166 -15.59 18.74 16.59
C ALA A 166 -16.01 19.02 18.04
N ASN A 167 -17.25 19.52 18.23
CA ASN A 167 -17.82 19.77 19.55
C ASN A 167 -17.98 18.48 20.37
N ARG A 168 -18.46 17.39 19.77
CA ARG A 168 -18.56 16.08 20.42
C ARG A 168 -17.17 15.57 20.81
N MET A 169 -16.20 15.61 19.91
CA MET A 169 -14.84 15.16 20.16
C MET A 169 -14.13 16.00 21.22
N SER A 170 -14.35 17.34 21.24
CA SER A 170 -13.83 18.22 22.29
C SER A 170 -14.39 17.87 23.67
N LYS A 171 -15.65 17.47 23.74
CA LYS A 171 -16.34 17.15 25.02
C LYS A 171 -15.99 15.76 25.53
N TYR A 172 -15.93 14.77 24.66
CA TYR A 172 -15.85 13.37 25.04
C TYR A 172 -14.50 12.72 24.73
N GLY A 173 -13.68 13.35 23.91
CA GLY A 173 -12.41 12.81 23.44
C GLY A 173 -12.55 11.78 22.35
N ARG A 174 -11.51 10.95 22.24
CA ARG A 174 -11.38 9.86 21.24
C ARG A 174 -10.95 8.56 21.92
N ARG A 175 -11.42 7.43 21.39
CA ARG A 175 -11.03 6.10 21.88
C ARG A 175 -9.65 5.67 21.45
N ASN A 176 -9.22 6.04 20.21
CA ASN A 176 -8.01 5.60 19.59
C ASN A 176 -7.10 6.79 19.23
N LEU A 177 -5.81 6.70 19.46
CA LEU A 177 -4.84 7.74 19.10
C LEU A 177 -4.83 8.01 17.59
N SER A 178 -4.95 6.94 16.81
CA SER A 178 -5.09 6.97 15.35
C SER A 178 -5.89 5.75 14.90
N PHE A 179 -6.64 5.87 13.83
CA PHE A 179 -7.61 4.86 13.43
C PHE A 179 -7.65 4.58 11.92
N SER A 180 -7.42 5.55 11.04
CA SER A 180 -7.46 5.35 9.59
C SER A 180 -6.08 5.21 8.96
N THR A 181 -5.92 4.33 7.97
CA THR A 181 -4.66 4.07 7.25
C THR A 181 -4.91 3.60 5.84
N VAL A 182 -3.96 3.82 4.93
CA VAL A 182 -3.97 3.17 3.61
C VAL A 182 -2.74 2.27 3.50
N ALA A 183 -2.94 1.00 3.84
CA ALA A 183 -1.90 -0.02 3.73
C ALA A 183 -1.75 -0.52 2.28
N PRO A 184 -0.63 -1.17 1.93
CA PRO A 184 -0.39 -1.70 0.57
C PRO A 184 -1.42 -2.74 0.12
N THR A 185 -1.98 -3.54 1.02
CA THR A 185 -2.97 -4.60 0.79
C THR A 185 -2.64 -5.62 -0.30
N GLY A 186 -1.36 -5.79 -0.67
CA GLY A 186 -0.94 -6.63 -1.80
C GLY A 186 -1.50 -8.06 -1.76
N THR A 187 -1.31 -8.78 -0.66
CA THR A 187 -1.84 -10.15 -0.48
C THR A 187 -3.36 -10.16 -0.25
N VAL A 188 -3.87 -9.21 0.54
CA VAL A 188 -5.30 -9.11 0.86
C VAL A 188 -6.12 -8.84 -0.41
N SER A 189 -5.66 -7.96 -1.29
CA SER A 189 -6.34 -7.67 -2.55
C SER A 189 -6.38 -8.87 -3.51
N LEU A 190 -5.32 -9.68 -3.53
CA LEU A 190 -5.32 -10.94 -4.30
C LEU A 190 -6.39 -11.92 -3.78
N MET A 191 -6.50 -12.06 -2.46
CA MET A 191 -7.54 -12.90 -1.83
C MET A 191 -8.94 -12.35 -2.10
N ALA A 192 -9.12 -11.02 -2.03
CA ALA A 192 -10.38 -10.34 -2.29
C ALA A 192 -10.69 -10.18 -3.79
N ARG A 193 -9.77 -10.57 -4.68
CA ARG A 193 -9.88 -10.45 -6.14
C ARG A 193 -10.21 -9.01 -6.57
N CYS A 194 -9.37 -8.06 -6.17
CA CYS A 194 -9.56 -6.64 -6.45
C CYS A 194 -8.23 -5.87 -6.51
N SER A 195 -8.28 -4.58 -6.83
CA SER A 195 -7.14 -3.67 -6.81
C SER A 195 -6.66 -3.37 -5.38
N SER A 196 -5.38 -3.03 -5.22
CA SER A 196 -4.72 -2.87 -3.92
C SER A 196 -4.84 -1.45 -3.38
N GLY A 197 -5.47 -1.26 -2.23
CA GLY A 197 -5.54 0.02 -1.53
C GLY A 197 -5.91 1.19 -2.44
N ILE A 198 -5.06 2.22 -2.44
CA ILE A 198 -5.19 3.41 -3.29
C ILE A 198 -4.57 3.20 -4.68
N GLU A 199 -3.91 2.06 -4.95
CA GLU A 199 -3.17 1.89 -6.20
C GLU A 199 -4.11 1.71 -7.40
N PRO A 200 -3.81 2.37 -8.54
CA PRO A 200 -4.44 2.02 -9.81
C PRO A 200 -3.98 0.64 -10.26
N ILE A 201 -4.69 0.06 -11.19
CA ILE A 201 -4.32 -1.25 -11.76
C ILE A 201 -3.01 -1.10 -12.54
N PHE A 202 -2.01 -1.92 -12.22
CA PHE A 202 -0.72 -1.88 -12.92
C PHE A 202 -0.78 -2.58 -14.28
N MET A 203 -1.30 -3.80 -14.30
CA MET A 203 -1.48 -4.59 -15.53
C MET A 203 -2.88 -5.17 -15.58
N PRO A 204 -3.73 -4.71 -16.50
CA PRO A 204 -5.10 -5.22 -16.63
C PRO A 204 -5.16 -6.67 -17.13
N TYR A 205 -4.18 -7.08 -17.92
CA TYR A 205 -3.96 -8.45 -18.38
C TYR A 205 -2.48 -8.66 -18.69
N TYR A 206 -1.99 -9.91 -18.56
CA TYR A 206 -0.62 -10.27 -18.91
C TYR A 206 -0.51 -11.77 -19.20
N GLN A 207 0.58 -12.15 -19.84
CA GLN A 207 0.88 -13.54 -20.12
C GLN A 207 1.88 -14.11 -19.10
N ARG A 208 1.51 -15.22 -18.48
CA ARG A 208 2.34 -15.95 -17.53
C ARG A 208 2.83 -17.26 -18.12
N LYS A 209 4.10 -17.58 -17.91
CA LYS A 209 4.70 -18.87 -18.30
C LYS A 209 4.67 -19.83 -17.11
N ARG A 210 4.18 -21.06 -17.36
CA ARG A 210 4.30 -22.16 -16.41
C ARG A 210 5.11 -23.28 -17.08
N LYS A 211 6.14 -23.78 -16.41
CA LYS A 211 6.93 -24.90 -16.92
C LYS A 211 6.07 -26.15 -16.99
N CYS A 212 6.11 -26.87 -18.11
CA CYS A 212 5.43 -28.14 -18.28
C CYS A 212 6.11 -29.19 -17.37
N MET A 213 5.32 -29.83 -16.52
CA MET A 213 5.82 -30.81 -15.54
C MET A 213 5.41 -32.24 -15.95
N SER A 214 4.41 -32.40 -16.80
CA SER A 214 3.87 -33.67 -17.22
C SER A 214 3.92 -33.84 -18.75
N PRO A 215 4.07 -35.08 -19.26
CA PRO A 215 4.10 -35.35 -20.71
C PRO A 215 2.84 -34.92 -21.46
N GLY A 216 1.70 -34.77 -20.77
CA GLY A 216 0.41 -34.35 -21.35
C GLY A 216 0.16 -32.84 -21.27
N ASP A 217 1.07 -32.05 -20.73
CA ASP A 217 0.90 -30.61 -20.64
C ASP A 217 0.93 -29.97 -22.03
N ARG A 218 0.03 -29.00 -22.28
CA ARG A 218 0.06 -28.19 -23.49
C ARG A 218 1.36 -27.41 -23.57
N VAL A 219 2.07 -27.51 -24.69
CA VAL A 219 3.33 -26.80 -24.92
C VAL A 219 3.09 -25.63 -25.88
N ASP A 220 3.16 -24.41 -25.36
CA ASP A 220 2.98 -23.19 -26.15
C ASP A 220 4.32 -22.51 -26.48
N TYR A 221 5.36 -22.79 -25.68
CA TYR A 221 6.67 -22.17 -25.86
C TYR A 221 7.78 -23.11 -25.39
N THR A 222 8.87 -23.14 -26.17
CA THR A 222 10.10 -23.87 -25.78
C THR A 222 11.25 -22.84 -25.74
N ASP A 223 11.97 -22.79 -24.64
CA ASP A 223 13.09 -21.85 -24.47
C ASP A 223 14.38 -22.36 -25.18
N ILE A 224 15.40 -21.51 -25.16
CA ILE A 224 16.71 -21.82 -25.78
C ILE A 224 17.44 -23.02 -25.13
N LYS A 225 17.01 -23.44 -23.94
CA LYS A 225 17.53 -24.60 -23.21
C LYS A 225 16.70 -25.86 -23.47
N GLY A 226 15.66 -25.77 -24.32
CA GLY A 226 14.74 -26.86 -24.61
C GLY A 226 13.67 -27.11 -23.55
N GLU A 227 13.53 -26.22 -22.55
CA GLU A 227 12.48 -26.32 -21.56
C GLU A 227 11.14 -25.88 -22.12
N LYS A 228 10.08 -26.65 -21.83
CA LYS A 228 8.75 -26.47 -22.37
C LYS A 228 7.85 -25.72 -21.37
N TYR A 229 7.04 -24.79 -21.88
CA TYR A 229 6.16 -23.96 -21.07
C TYR A 229 4.75 -23.89 -21.68
N THR A 230 3.77 -23.83 -20.79
CA THR A 230 2.38 -23.44 -21.12
C THR A 230 2.24 -21.93 -20.84
N LEU A 231 1.55 -21.22 -21.71
CA LEU A 231 1.25 -19.79 -21.57
C LEU A 231 -0.19 -19.63 -21.09
N PHE A 232 -0.39 -18.81 -20.07
CA PHE A 232 -1.70 -18.45 -19.53
C PHE A 232 -1.89 -16.95 -19.61
N VAL A 233 -3.07 -16.51 -19.99
CA VAL A 233 -3.47 -15.13 -19.82
C VAL A 233 -3.99 -14.97 -18.41
N VAL A 234 -3.43 -14.03 -17.67
CA VAL A 234 -3.90 -13.62 -16.36
C VAL A 234 -4.56 -12.27 -16.52
N VAL A 235 -5.79 -12.16 -16.06
CA VAL A 235 -6.61 -10.95 -16.21
C VAL A 235 -6.95 -10.41 -14.84
N HIS A 236 -6.94 -9.08 -14.70
CA HIS A 236 -7.40 -8.42 -13.48
C HIS A 236 -8.86 -8.80 -13.21
N PRO A 237 -9.20 -9.20 -11.96
CA PRO A 237 -10.55 -9.68 -11.65
C PRO A 237 -11.66 -8.70 -11.98
N GLY A 238 -11.47 -7.40 -11.78
CA GLY A 238 -12.47 -6.39 -12.12
C GLY A 238 -12.68 -6.26 -13.65
N LEU A 239 -11.61 -6.39 -14.45
CA LEU A 239 -11.73 -6.43 -15.90
C LEU A 239 -12.46 -7.71 -16.38
N MET A 240 -12.20 -8.84 -15.73
CA MET A 240 -12.89 -10.10 -15.96
C MET A 240 -14.40 -9.97 -15.66
N GLU A 241 -14.74 -9.38 -14.52
CA GLU A 241 -16.12 -9.12 -14.10
C GLU A 241 -16.86 -8.22 -15.10
N TRP A 242 -16.23 -7.10 -15.49
CA TRP A 242 -16.76 -6.23 -16.53
C TRP A 242 -16.99 -6.96 -17.88
N ALA A 243 -16.00 -7.73 -18.33
CA ALA A 243 -16.11 -8.48 -19.59
C ALA A 243 -17.22 -9.54 -19.53
N SER A 244 -17.36 -10.24 -18.39
CA SER A 244 -18.45 -11.19 -18.16
C SER A 244 -19.82 -10.53 -18.34
N MET A 245 -20.01 -9.36 -17.76
CA MET A 245 -21.27 -8.60 -17.88
C MET A 245 -21.47 -8.07 -19.32
N LYS A 246 -20.45 -7.50 -19.91
CA LYS A 246 -20.51 -6.87 -21.24
C LYS A 246 -20.83 -7.85 -22.35
N TYR A 247 -20.21 -9.02 -22.31
CA TYR A 247 -20.30 -10.03 -23.38
C TYR A 247 -21.24 -11.18 -23.04
N GLY A 248 -21.83 -11.20 -21.84
CA GLY A 248 -22.75 -12.27 -21.42
C GLY A 248 -22.10 -13.64 -21.30
N LYS A 249 -20.80 -13.69 -20.99
CA LYS A 249 -19.99 -14.90 -20.85
C LYS A 249 -19.57 -15.12 -19.40
N THR A 250 -19.46 -16.38 -19.01
CA THR A 250 -18.88 -16.74 -17.72
C THR A 250 -17.35 -16.52 -17.70
N GLU A 251 -16.75 -16.32 -16.54
CA GLU A 251 -15.29 -16.25 -16.39
C GLU A 251 -14.58 -17.46 -17.02
N LYS A 252 -15.20 -18.64 -16.91
CA LYS A 252 -14.65 -19.87 -17.47
C LYS A 252 -14.60 -19.80 -18.99
N GLU A 253 -15.69 -19.40 -19.65
CA GLU A 253 -15.76 -19.27 -21.11
C GLU A 253 -14.76 -18.23 -21.62
N LEU A 254 -14.63 -17.09 -20.93
CA LEU A 254 -13.64 -16.06 -21.26
C LEU A 254 -12.21 -16.60 -21.14
N ASN A 255 -11.88 -17.34 -20.08
CA ASN A 255 -10.56 -17.93 -19.89
C ASN A 255 -10.23 -19.04 -20.89
N ASP A 256 -11.23 -19.83 -21.30
CA ASP A 256 -11.04 -20.96 -22.22
C ASP A 256 -10.98 -20.50 -23.69
N GLU A 257 -11.72 -19.46 -24.06
CA GLU A 257 -11.90 -19.02 -25.44
C GLU A 257 -11.02 -17.83 -25.84
N TRP A 258 -10.71 -16.92 -24.88
CA TRP A 258 -10.04 -15.66 -25.20
C TRP A 258 -8.52 -15.76 -25.13
N THR A 259 -7.90 -15.32 -26.21
CA THR A 259 -6.45 -15.10 -26.28
C THR A 259 -6.10 -13.70 -25.74
N ILE A 260 -4.82 -13.40 -25.67
CA ILE A 260 -4.35 -12.08 -25.26
C ILE A 260 -4.86 -10.96 -26.17
N LYS A 261 -5.12 -11.25 -27.44
CA LYS A 261 -5.59 -10.27 -28.42
C LYS A 261 -7.05 -9.86 -28.15
N GLU A 262 -7.92 -10.83 -27.85
CA GLU A 262 -9.30 -10.53 -27.46
C GLU A 262 -9.32 -9.69 -26.17
N TRP A 263 -8.45 -9.99 -25.20
CA TRP A 263 -8.32 -9.18 -23.99
C TRP A 263 -7.80 -7.77 -24.26
N GLU A 264 -6.88 -7.59 -25.21
CA GLU A 264 -6.40 -6.26 -25.61
C GLU A 264 -7.53 -5.42 -26.23
N GLU A 265 -8.37 -6.02 -27.07
CA GLU A 265 -9.50 -5.34 -27.68
C GLU A 265 -10.57 -4.99 -26.63
N ALA A 266 -10.94 -5.92 -25.78
CA ALA A 266 -11.90 -5.71 -24.70
C ALA A 266 -11.42 -4.65 -23.71
N PHE A 267 -10.12 -4.63 -23.36
CA PHE A 267 -9.56 -3.62 -22.47
C PHE A 267 -9.75 -2.20 -23.01
N LYS A 268 -9.59 -1.97 -24.32
CA LYS A 268 -9.80 -0.66 -24.95
C LYS A 268 -11.23 -0.14 -24.80
N GLU A 269 -12.22 -1.05 -24.68
CA GLU A 269 -13.62 -0.70 -24.45
C GLU A 269 -14.00 -0.59 -22.97
N SER A 270 -13.11 -1.03 -22.08
CA SER A 270 -13.39 -1.12 -20.66
C SER A 270 -13.23 0.22 -19.94
N PRO A 271 -13.90 0.43 -18.80
CA PRO A 271 -13.71 1.61 -17.96
C PRO A 271 -12.30 1.71 -17.36
N TYR A 272 -11.49 0.67 -17.46
CA TYR A 272 -10.10 0.65 -17.02
C TYR A 272 -9.11 1.24 -18.03
N TYR A 273 -9.52 1.40 -19.28
CA TYR A 273 -8.64 1.95 -20.33
C TYR A 273 -8.26 3.40 -20.05
N GLY A 274 -6.95 3.69 -20.09
CA GLY A 274 -6.41 4.99 -19.76
C GLY A 274 -6.37 5.30 -18.24
N SER A 275 -6.58 4.28 -17.39
CA SER A 275 -6.57 4.39 -15.92
C SER A 275 -5.62 3.40 -15.26
N THR A 276 -4.65 2.86 -16.01
CA THR A 276 -3.61 1.98 -15.45
C THR A 276 -2.45 2.80 -14.88
N ALA A 277 -1.70 2.21 -13.95
CA ALA A 277 -0.62 2.91 -13.26
C ALA A 277 0.42 3.59 -14.17
N PRO A 278 0.82 3.00 -15.33
CA PRO A 278 1.73 3.68 -16.26
C PRO A 278 1.05 4.75 -17.15
N GLU A 279 -0.30 4.80 -17.20
CA GLU A 279 -1.04 5.74 -18.05
C GLU A 279 -1.48 7.00 -17.29
N ILE A 280 -1.57 6.93 -15.95
CA ILE A 280 -2.06 8.04 -15.10
C ILE A 280 -1.03 9.17 -15.05
N ASP A 281 -1.51 10.40 -15.22
CA ASP A 281 -0.73 11.60 -14.97
C ASP A 281 -0.30 11.69 -13.50
N TRP A 282 0.99 11.87 -13.26
CA TRP A 282 1.53 11.89 -11.90
C TRP A 282 1.03 13.08 -11.06
N HIS A 283 0.68 14.23 -11.67
CA HIS A 283 0.10 15.37 -10.97
C HIS A 283 -1.28 14.99 -10.41
N GLN A 284 -2.10 14.32 -11.21
CA GLN A 284 -3.41 13.84 -10.75
C GLN A 284 -3.26 12.75 -9.69
N ARG A 285 -2.22 11.91 -9.81
CA ARG A 285 -1.91 10.90 -8.80
C ARG A 285 -1.55 11.51 -7.44
N VAL A 286 -0.71 12.54 -7.43
CA VAL A 286 -0.32 13.29 -6.22
C VAL A 286 -1.54 14.00 -5.63
N LYS A 287 -2.33 14.68 -6.46
CA LYS A 287 -3.58 15.37 -6.05
C LYS A 287 -4.59 14.40 -5.42
N LEU A 288 -4.79 13.21 -6.04
CA LEU A 288 -5.65 12.17 -5.49
C LEU A 288 -5.17 11.73 -4.10
N GLN A 289 -3.88 11.48 -3.95
CA GLN A 289 -3.32 11.12 -2.65
C GLN A 289 -3.48 12.24 -1.63
N GLY A 290 -3.35 13.53 -2.03
CA GLY A 290 -3.63 14.69 -1.19
C GLY A 290 -5.07 14.76 -0.71
N ILE A 291 -6.03 14.45 -1.58
CA ILE A 291 -7.44 14.33 -1.21
C ILE A 291 -7.64 13.27 -0.13
N VAL A 292 -7.09 12.07 -0.35
CA VAL A 292 -7.20 10.97 0.62
C VAL A 292 -6.50 11.31 1.94
N GLN A 293 -5.33 11.97 1.90
CA GLN A 293 -4.53 12.29 3.10
C GLN A 293 -5.28 13.18 4.09
N LYS A 294 -6.22 14.01 3.67
CA LYS A 294 -7.04 14.87 4.55
C LYS A 294 -7.83 14.04 5.58
N TYR A 295 -8.22 12.84 5.20
CA TYR A 295 -9.05 11.93 5.98
C TYR A 295 -8.26 10.87 6.75
N ILE A 296 -6.96 10.71 6.48
CA ILE A 296 -6.15 9.62 7.02
C ILE A 296 -5.31 10.10 8.21
N THR A 297 -5.52 9.45 9.36
CA THR A 297 -4.77 9.76 10.61
C THR A 297 -3.36 9.17 10.63
N HIS A 298 -3.13 8.01 10.01
CA HIS A 298 -1.81 7.40 9.80
C HIS A 298 -1.15 7.88 8.50
N SER A 299 -0.58 6.97 7.76
CA SER A 299 0.09 7.19 6.48
C SER A 299 -0.59 6.45 5.35
N ILE A 300 -0.23 6.84 4.13
CA ILE A 300 -0.70 6.24 2.89
C ILE A 300 0.46 5.54 2.21
N SER A 301 0.30 4.27 1.88
CA SER A 301 1.19 3.57 0.96
C SER A 301 0.70 3.82 -0.46
N SER A 302 1.49 4.55 -1.23
CA SER A 302 1.16 4.94 -2.60
C SER A 302 2.43 5.06 -3.43
N THR A 303 2.35 4.58 -4.67
CA THR A 303 3.47 4.60 -5.60
C THR A 303 3.11 5.38 -6.86
N VAL A 304 3.95 6.34 -7.23
CA VAL A 304 3.92 6.97 -8.55
C VAL A 304 4.82 6.18 -9.48
N ASN A 305 4.23 5.64 -10.55
CA ASN A 305 4.95 4.89 -11.56
C ASN A 305 5.34 5.81 -12.72
N LEU A 306 6.61 5.84 -13.05
CA LEU A 306 7.20 6.76 -14.03
C LEU A 306 7.89 5.99 -15.15
N ASP A 307 7.86 6.57 -16.35
CA ASP A 307 8.63 6.10 -17.49
C ASP A 307 10.15 6.16 -17.23
N ASN A 308 10.90 5.30 -17.88
CA ASN A 308 12.36 5.24 -17.76
C ASN A 308 13.10 6.51 -18.28
N LYS A 309 12.41 7.37 -19.01
CA LYS A 309 12.93 8.65 -19.51
C LYS A 309 12.73 9.80 -18.54
N THR A 310 11.95 9.61 -17.47
CA THR A 310 11.69 10.63 -16.46
C THR A 310 13.00 11.15 -15.88
N THR A 311 13.15 12.46 -15.84
CA THR A 311 14.37 13.14 -15.40
C THR A 311 14.43 13.25 -13.86
N GLU A 312 15.63 13.55 -13.33
CA GLU A 312 15.81 13.82 -11.89
C GLU A 312 15.06 15.08 -11.47
N GLU A 313 14.95 16.08 -12.36
CA GLU A 313 14.20 17.31 -12.10
C GLU A 313 12.69 17.04 -11.96
N GLU A 314 12.12 16.21 -12.81
CA GLU A 314 10.73 15.78 -12.69
C GLU A 314 10.48 15.02 -11.38
N ILE A 315 11.40 14.14 -10.98
CA ILE A 315 11.32 13.44 -9.68
C ILE A 315 11.35 14.44 -8.52
N ALA A 316 12.23 15.45 -8.58
CA ALA A 316 12.28 16.51 -7.56
C ALA A 316 10.97 17.29 -7.50
N ASN A 317 10.37 17.61 -8.66
CA ASN A 317 9.09 18.30 -8.74
C ASN A 317 7.95 17.47 -8.12
N ILE A 318 7.93 16.13 -8.31
CA ILE A 318 6.96 15.25 -7.67
C ILE A 318 7.04 15.36 -6.14
N TYR A 319 8.26 15.34 -5.55
CA TYR A 319 8.41 15.51 -4.10
C TYR A 319 7.95 16.88 -3.61
N ILE A 320 8.26 17.95 -4.35
CA ILE A 320 7.85 19.32 -4.01
C ILE A 320 6.32 19.45 -4.07
N GLU A 321 5.70 18.93 -5.13
CA GLU A 321 4.24 18.98 -5.29
C GLU A 321 3.55 18.13 -4.22
N SER A 322 4.07 16.94 -3.93
CA SER A 322 3.58 16.09 -2.85
C SER A 322 3.59 16.80 -1.50
N TRP A 323 4.65 17.54 -1.20
CA TRP A 323 4.72 18.35 0.01
C TRP A 323 3.68 19.49 0.02
N LYS A 324 3.50 20.19 -1.11
CA LYS A 324 2.48 21.23 -1.24
C LYS A 324 1.06 20.71 -1.08
N GLU A 325 0.78 19.49 -1.57
CA GLU A 325 -0.51 18.81 -1.39
C GLU A 325 -0.70 18.22 0.03
N GLY A 326 0.27 18.41 0.95
CA GLY A 326 0.18 17.99 2.34
C GLY A 326 0.36 16.49 2.57
N LEU A 327 1.04 15.79 1.67
CA LEU A 327 1.31 14.37 1.83
C LEU A 327 2.32 14.11 2.94
N LYS A 328 2.09 13.09 3.76
CA LYS A 328 3.05 12.62 4.78
C LYS A 328 4.21 11.82 4.17
N GLY A 329 4.04 11.29 2.97
CA GLY A 329 5.06 10.54 2.26
C GLY A 329 4.56 10.07 0.90
N ILE A 330 5.49 9.72 0.03
CA ILE A 330 5.24 9.22 -1.32
C ILE A 330 6.35 8.26 -1.73
N THR A 331 6.02 7.26 -2.54
CA THR A 331 7.00 6.38 -3.17
C THR A 331 7.02 6.62 -4.67
N ILE A 332 8.20 6.64 -5.25
CA ILE A 332 8.40 6.80 -6.69
C ILE A 332 9.08 5.55 -7.24
N TYR A 333 8.52 4.98 -8.30
CA TYR A 333 9.11 3.91 -9.07
C TYR A 333 9.30 4.37 -10.52
N ARG A 334 10.56 4.45 -10.97
CA ARG A 334 10.91 4.69 -12.38
C ARG A 334 11.18 3.37 -13.06
N ASP A 335 10.56 3.13 -14.21
CA ASP A 335 10.76 1.89 -14.96
C ASP A 335 12.23 1.62 -15.24
N GLY A 336 12.65 0.37 -15.03
CA GLY A 336 14.02 -0.08 -15.20
C GLY A 336 15.01 0.29 -14.09
N CYS A 337 14.58 0.95 -12.99
CA CYS A 337 15.46 1.20 -11.84
C CYS A 337 15.73 -0.05 -10.99
N ARG A 338 14.90 -1.08 -11.14
CA ARG A 338 15.07 -2.41 -10.55
C ARG A 338 14.71 -3.48 -11.58
N GLU A 339 15.28 -4.68 -11.47
CA GLU A 339 14.82 -5.82 -12.25
C GLU A 339 13.40 -6.19 -11.80
N GLY A 340 12.43 -6.03 -12.71
CA GLY A 340 11.02 -6.32 -12.43
C GLY A 340 10.75 -7.82 -12.44
N VAL A 341 9.91 -8.28 -11.51
CA VAL A 341 9.39 -9.66 -11.47
C VAL A 341 8.35 -9.89 -12.58
N LEU A 342 7.67 -8.81 -13.02
CA LEU A 342 6.66 -8.83 -14.06
C LEU A 342 7.21 -8.15 -15.32
N THR A 343 7.28 -8.89 -16.41
CA THR A 343 7.61 -8.33 -17.74
C THR A 343 6.33 -8.07 -18.49
N GLY A 344 6.04 -6.79 -18.78
CA GLY A 344 4.94 -6.40 -19.66
C GLY A 344 5.13 -6.93 -21.08
N LEU A 345 4.04 -6.95 -21.84
CA LEU A 345 4.02 -7.39 -23.26
C LEU A 345 4.66 -6.38 -24.23
N SER A 346 5.09 -5.21 -23.76
CA SER A 346 5.85 -4.29 -24.60
C SER A 346 7.09 -5.02 -25.11
N LYS A 347 7.24 -5.06 -26.43
CA LYS A 347 8.43 -5.56 -27.11
C LYS A 347 9.65 -5.06 -26.35
N LYS A 348 10.39 -5.97 -25.72
CA LYS A 348 11.76 -5.65 -25.33
C LYS A 348 12.46 -5.17 -26.61
N GLU A 349 12.68 -3.87 -26.73
CA GLU A 349 13.89 -3.44 -27.39
C GLU A 349 15.00 -4.16 -26.63
N GLU A 350 15.71 -5.04 -27.31
CA GLU A 350 16.91 -5.67 -26.76
C GLU A 350 17.85 -4.51 -26.37
N ARG A 351 17.79 -4.12 -25.09
CA ARG A 351 18.86 -3.30 -24.55
C ARG A 351 20.11 -4.14 -24.70
N PRO A 352 21.17 -3.61 -25.29
CA PRO A 352 22.44 -4.29 -25.24
C PRO A 352 22.71 -4.56 -23.77
N THR A 353 22.68 -5.81 -23.38
CA THR A 353 23.08 -6.30 -22.07
C THR A 353 24.57 -6.07 -21.91
N THR A 354 24.96 -4.83 -21.64
CA THR A 354 26.33 -4.45 -21.28
C THR A 354 26.59 -4.53 -19.79
N ILE A 355 25.69 -5.15 -19.03
CA ILE A 355 26.07 -5.81 -17.80
C ILE A 355 26.11 -7.29 -18.15
N GLU A 356 27.26 -7.74 -18.65
CA GLU A 356 27.63 -9.12 -18.45
C GLU A 356 27.34 -9.43 -16.99
N THR A 357 26.35 -10.28 -16.71
CA THR A 357 26.24 -10.95 -15.42
C THR A 357 27.46 -11.83 -15.29
N ARG A 358 28.58 -11.21 -14.95
CA ARG A 358 29.79 -11.94 -14.57
C ARG A 358 29.36 -12.72 -13.33
N LYS A 359 29.25 -14.04 -13.49
CA LYS A 359 29.24 -14.92 -12.31
C LYS A 359 30.44 -14.47 -11.48
N ALA A 360 30.21 -14.24 -10.19
CA ALA A 360 31.30 -13.90 -9.29
C ALA A 360 32.46 -14.89 -9.55
N PRO A 361 33.69 -14.42 -9.73
CA PRO A 361 34.81 -15.31 -9.99
C PRO A 361 34.90 -16.33 -8.88
N LYS A 362 35.30 -17.54 -9.21
CA LYS A 362 35.43 -18.60 -8.20
C LYS A 362 36.47 -18.15 -7.19
N ARG A 363 36.09 -18.12 -5.90
CA ARG A 363 37.00 -17.72 -4.83
C ARG A 363 38.27 -18.57 -4.83
N PRO A 364 39.46 -17.97 -4.93
CA PRO A 364 40.74 -18.67 -4.70
C PRO A 364 40.83 -19.18 -3.24
N LYS A 365 41.72 -20.15 -3.00
CA LYS A 365 41.98 -20.62 -1.63
C LYS A 365 42.55 -19.52 -0.74
N GLU A 366 43.39 -18.67 -1.33
CA GLU A 366 44.05 -17.54 -0.68
C GLU A 366 43.71 -16.28 -1.44
N LEU A 367 43.47 -15.18 -0.73
CA LEU A 367 43.24 -13.86 -1.27
C LEU A 367 44.19 -12.85 -0.61
N GLU A 368 44.71 -11.94 -1.38
CA GLU A 368 45.26 -10.71 -0.80
C GLU A 368 44.17 -9.95 -0.09
N ALA A 369 44.47 -9.30 1.01
CA ALA A 369 43.47 -8.60 1.77
C ALA A 369 44.02 -7.31 2.39
N ASP A 370 43.18 -6.26 2.32
CA ASP A 370 43.39 -5.04 3.07
C ASP A 370 42.86 -5.20 4.51
N TYR A 371 43.63 -4.68 5.46
CA TYR A 371 43.33 -4.72 6.87
C TYR A 371 43.11 -3.32 7.43
N TYR A 372 41.97 -3.12 8.08
CA TYR A 372 41.62 -1.85 8.69
C TYR A 372 41.24 -2.04 10.16
N GLN A 373 41.71 -1.13 11.00
CA GLN A 373 41.21 -0.99 12.38
C GLN A 373 40.36 0.28 12.45
N VAL A 374 39.10 0.14 12.81
CA VAL A 374 38.17 1.25 12.93
C VAL A 374 37.53 1.31 14.31
N LYS A 375 37.22 2.51 14.78
CA LYS A 375 36.53 2.71 16.04
C LYS A 375 35.15 3.31 15.76
N VAL A 376 34.09 2.58 16.13
CA VAL A 376 32.70 3.01 15.94
C VAL A 376 32.04 3.09 17.31
N LYS A 377 31.53 4.27 17.67
CA LYS A 377 30.85 4.49 18.95
C LYS A 377 31.66 4.03 20.20
N GLY A 378 33.00 4.15 20.14
CA GLY A 378 33.87 3.76 21.23
C GLY A 378 34.36 2.29 21.16
N GLU A 379 33.77 1.44 20.39
CA GLU A 379 34.18 0.03 20.19
C GLU A 379 35.14 -0.12 19.00
N GLN A 380 36.15 -0.98 19.16
CA GLN A 380 37.10 -1.30 18.07
C GLN A 380 36.61 -2.44 17.23
N PHE A 381 36.78 -2.31 15.92
CA PHE A 381 36.49 -3.33 14.94
C PHE A 381 37.71 -3.54 14.01
N ILE A 382 37.90 -4.77 13.61
CA ILE A 382 38.84 -5.16 12.57
C ILE A 382 38.02 -5.46 11.32
N ILE A 383 38.37 -4.86 10.20
CA ILE A 383 37.76 -5.09 8.90
C ILE A 383 38.85 -5.67 7.98
N VAL A 384 38.58 -6.83 7.40
CA VAL A 384 39.44 -7.46 6.40
C VAL A 384 38.67 -7.50 5.09
N VAL A 385 39.23 -6.89 4.06
CA VAL A 385 38.65 -6.81 2.72
C VAL A 385 39.49 -7.70 1.81
N GLY A 386 38.99 -8.88 1.47
CA GLY A 386 39.63 -9.79 0.50
C GLY A 386 39.52 -9.24 -0.92
N LEU A 387 40.62 -9.27 -1.68
CA LEU A 387 40.74 -8.70 -3.01
C LEU A 387 40.96 -9.76 -4.06
N ILE A 388 40.29 -9.61 -5.23
CA ILE A 388 40.65 -10.30 -6.47
C ILE A 388 41.03 -9.23 -7.48
N GLU A 389 42.24 -9.30 -8.04
CA GLU A 389 42.75 -8.30 -9.02
C GLU A 389 42.56 -6.86 -8.54
N THR A 390 42.91 -6.57 -7.29
CA THR A 390 42.77 -5.26 -6.63
C THR A 390 41.34 -4.79 -6.39
N ARG A 391 40.33 -5.60 -6.64
CA ARG A 391 38.91 -5.26 -6.42
C ARG A 391 38.39 -5.97 -5.18
N PRO A 392 37.58 -5.30 -4.33
CA PRO A 392 36.93 -5.94 -3.20
C PRO A 392 36.08 -7.12 -3.65
N TYR A 393 36.32 -8.28 -3.04
CA TYR A 393 35.60 -9.53 -3.29
C TYR A 393 34.77 -9.97 -2.10
N GLU A 394 35.34 -9.90 -0.90
CA GLU A 394 34.66 -10.27 0.35
C GLU A 394 35.09 -9.35 1.50
N ILE A 395 34.25 -9.20 2.49
CA ILE A 395 34.51 -8.35 3.66
C ILE A 395 34.18 -9.16 4.93
N PHE A 396 35.13 -9.16 5.85
CA PHE A 396 34.95 -9.72 7.19
C PHE A 396 35.09 -8.62 8.24
N VAL A 397 34.21 -8.61 9.23
CA VAL A 397 34.24 -7.68 10.34
C VAL A 397 34.23 -8.45 11.64
N PHE A 398 35.21 -8.23 12.51
CA PHE A 398 35.27 -8.84 13.83
C PHE A 398 35.59 -7.82 14.91
N ARG A 399 35.24 -8.15 16.15
CA ARG A 399 35.77 -7.43 17.32
C ARG A 399 37.12 -8.03 17.67
N PRO A 400 38.15 -7.19 17.97
CA PRO A 400 39.37 -7.73 18.55
C PRO A 400 39.03 -8.37 19.90
N THR A 401 39.51 -9.61 20.11
CA THR A 401 39.39 -10.35 21.37
C THR A 401 40.22 -9.71 22.47
#